data_ef0b30e48f15997bc2f28d3d497b2982
#
_entry.id   ef0b30e48f15997bc2f28d3d497b2982
#
_cell.length_a   1.000
_cell.length_b   1.000
_cell.length_c   1.000
_cell.angle_alpha   90.00
_cell.angle_beta   90.00
_cell.angle_gamma   90.00
#
_symmetry.space_group_name_H-M   'P 1'
#
loop_
_entity.id
_entity.type
_entity.pdbx_description
1 polymer ?
#
loop_
_entity_poly.entity_id
_entity_poly.type
_entity_poly.pdbx_seq_one_letter_code
_entity_poly.pdbx_strand_id
1 'polypeptide(L)'
;MKKYLALLLAFALVLALCACGKAAPLSDEEKLAKVEELYLNKLSDNGGTLEEYRVDKVEPVDNETLSMLTGKDGFYPDATDDAVFAYVTYSVKPAADYYLAWTAGNGEEQGDWIVNKTACVCVDKVNGEFVLVSDGTGW
;
A
#
# COMPACT_ATOMS: atom_id res chain seq x y z
N MET A 1 29.48 -34.41 -26.12
CA MET A 1 30.03 -33.07 -25.87
C MET A 1 29.17 -31.93 -26.46
N LYS A 2 28.75 -31.99 -27.73
CA LYS A 2 27.96 -30.90 -28.37
C LYS A 2 26.60 -30.62 -27.70
N LYS A 3 25.94 -31.62 -27.10
CA LYS A 3 24.63 -31.44 -26.42
C LYS A 3 24.76 -30.69 -25.10
N TYR A 4 25.84 -30.85 -24.35
CA TYR A 4 26.07 -30.16 -23.09
C TYR A 4 26.50 -28.70 -23.28
N LEU A 5 27.16 -28.40 -24.41
CA LEU A 5 27.57 -27.05 -24.77
C LEU A 5 26.33 -26.17 -25.08
N ALA A 6 25.34 -26.75 -25.77
CA ALA A 6 24.08 -26.04 -26.07
C ALA A 6 23.24 -25.75 -24.80
N LEU A 7 23.24 -26.70 -23.82
CA LEU A 7 22.56 -26.53 -22.56
C LEU A 7 23.22 -25.46 -21.67
N LEU A 8 24.55 -25.43 -21.64
CA LEU A 8 25.32 -24.41 -20.91
C LEU A 8 25.14 -23.00 -21.52
N LEU A 9 25.08 -22.90 -22.85
CA LEU A 9 24.81 -21.63 -23.53
C LEU A 9 23.39 -21.12 -23.25
N ALA A 10 22.38 -22.00 -23.24
CA ALA A 10 21.02 -21.65 -22.93
C ALA A 10 20.88 -21.17 -21.47
N PHE A 11 21.58 -21.81 -20.53
CA PHE A 11 21.58 -21.42 -19.11
C PHE A 11 22.29 -20.09 -18.86
N ALA A 12 23.39 -19.84 -19.59
CA ALA A 12 24.10 -18.55 -19.54
C ALA A 12 23.27 -17.41 -20.14
N LEU A 13 22.47 -17.67 -21.18
CA LEU A 13 21.58 -16.66 -21.78
C LEU A 13 20.41 -16.27 -20.82
N VAL A 14 19.85 -17.25 -20.10
CA VAL A 14 18.81 -17.01 -19.10
C VAL A 14 19.35 -16.19 -17.91
N LEU A 15 20.57 -16.47 -17.46
CA LEU A 15 21.24 -15.71 -16.39
C LEU A 15 21.62 -14.28 -16.84
N ALA A 16 21.97 -14.08 -18.11
CA ALA A 16 22.30 -12.76 -18.64
C ALA A 16 21.06 -11.86 -18.80
N LEU A 17 19.88 -12.43 -19.01
CA LEU A 17 18.61 -11.70 -19.05
C LEU A 17 18.14 -11.27 -17.64
N CYS A 18 18.57 -11.97 -16.59
CA CYS A 18 18.30 -11.58 -15.20
C CYS A 18 19.25 -10.51 -14.66
N ALA A 19 20.39 -10.22 -15.33
CA ALA A 19 21.45 -9.36 -14.79
C ALA A 19 21.44 -7.90 -15.29
N CYS A 20 20.52 -7.51 -16.19
CA CYS A 20 20.49 -6.16 -16.77
C CYS A 20 19.07 -5.59 -16.89
N GLY A 21 18.21 -5.80 -15.91
CA GLY A 21 16.89 -5.17 -15.90
C GLY A 21 16.73 -4.29 -14.66
N LYS A 22 16.73 -2.95 -14.83
CA LYS A 22 15.93 -2.14 -13.90
C LYS A 22 14.55 -2.81 -13.87
N ALA A 23 14.09 -3.22 -12.69
CA ALA A 23 12.74 -3.76 -12.56
C ALA A 23 11.77 -2.82 -13.29
N ALA A 24 10.94 -3.38 -14.14
CA ALA A 24 9.95 -2.58 -14.84
C ALA A 24 9.12 -1.82 -13.78
N PRO A 25 8.72 -0.57 -14.05
CA PRO A 25 7.86 0.16 -13.12
C PRO A 25 6.57 -0.64 -12.90
N LEU A 26 6.08 -0.65 -11.67
CA LEU A 26 4.83 -1.32 -11.33
C LEU A 26 3.69 -0.69 -12.13
N SER A 27 2.76 -1.53 -12.59
CA SER A 27 1.47 -1.06 -13.13
C SER A 27 0.64 -0.39 -12.03
N ASP A 28 -0.38 0.38 -12.40
CA ASP A 28 -1.26 1.04 -11.43
C ASP A 28 -1.98 0.02 -10.52
N GLU A 29 -2.36 -1.13 -11.08
CA GLU A 29 -2.97 -2.23 -10.32
C GLU A 29 -1.98 -2.83 -9.29
N GLU A 30 -0.72 -3.06 -9.68
CA GLU A 30 0.32 -3.55 -8.79
C GLU A 30 0.66 -2.53 -7.68
N LYS A 31 0.61 -1.24 -8.00
CA LYS A 31 0.78 -0.17 -7.03
C LYS A 31 -0.34 -0.17 -5.99
N LEU A 32 -1.61 -0.29 -6.40
CA LEU A 32 -2.75 -0.36 -5.48
C LEU A 32 -2.70 -1.64 -4.62
N ALA A 33 -2.31 -2.78 -5.20
CA ALA A 33 -2.11 -4.02 -4.45
C ALA A 33 -1.00 -3.86 -3.38
N LYS A 34 0.03 -3.09 -3.68
CA LYS A 34 1.08 -2.77 -2.69
C LYS A 34 0.57 -1.88 -1.56
N VAL A 35 -0.32 -0.93 -1.85
CA VAL A 35 -1.01 -0.13 -0.82
C VAL A 35 -1.83 -1.03 0.10
N GLU A 36 -2.62 -1.96 -0.47
CA GLU A 36 -3.43 -2.92 0.30
C GLU A 36 -2.56 -3.76 1.23
N GLU A 37 -1.48 -4.35 0.71
CA GLU A 37 -0.52 -5.16 1.48
C GLU A 37 0.04 -4.37 2.67
N LEU A 38 0.54 -3.16 2.42
CA LEU A 38 1.16 -2.34 3.47
C LEU A 38 0.14 -1.87 4.51
N TYR A 39 -1.09 -1.59 4.08
CA TYR A 39 -2.15 -1.18 5.01
C TYR A 39 -2.64 -2.36 5.87
N LEU A 40 -2.76 -3.56 5.30
CA LEU A 40 -3.03 -4.79 6.06
C LEU A 40 -1.94 -5.07 7.10
N ASN A 41 -0.66 -4.90 6.73
CA ASN A 41 0.46 -5.04 7.66
C ASN A 41 0.35 -4.04 8.82
N LYS A 42 -0.02 -2.79 8.53
CA LYS A 42 -0.27 -1.78 9.56
C LYS A 42 -1.42 -2.20 10.49
N LEU A 43 -2.54 -2.68 9.94
CA LEU A 43 -3.66 -3.15 10.77
C LEU A 43 -3.28 -4.39 11.59
N SER A 44 -2.40 -5.25 11.10
CA SER A 44 -1.92 -6.42 11.83
C SER A 44 -1.01 -6.05 13.01
N ASP A 45 -0.24 -4.97 12.86
CA ASP A 45 0.66 -4.45 13.91
C ASP A 45 -0.07 -3.46 14.83
N ASN A 46 -1.24 -3.85 15.31
CA ASN A 46 -2.15 -3.01 16.09
C ASN A 46 -1.94 -3.10 17.62
N GLY A 47 -0.94 -3.84 18.08
CA GLY A 47 -0.65 -4.01 19.51
C GLY A 47 -1.76 -4.72 20.30
N GLY A 48 -2.58 -5.54 19.64
CA GLY A 48 -3.69 -6.29 20.27
C GLY A 48 -4.97 -5.45 20.48
N THR A 49 -5.06 -4.28 19.84
CA THR A 49 -6.26 -3.42 19.94
C THR A 49 -7.39 -3.87 19.03
N LEU A 50 -7.10 -4.74 18.05
CA LEU A 50 -8.06 -5.32 17.11
C LEU A 50 -8.12 -6.84 17.27
N GLU A 51 -9.32 -7.40 17.28
CA GLU A 51 -9.57 -8.83 17.17
C GLU A 51 -9.55 -9.30 15.70
N GLU A 52 -10.21 -8.52 14.83
CA GLU A 52 -10.30 -8.79 13.40
C GLU A 52 -10.22 -7.49 12.61
N TYR A 53 -9.75 -7.57 11.38
CA TYR A 53 -9.65 -6.44 10.45
C TYR A 53 -9.66 -6.93 9.01
N ARG A 54 -10.04 -6.03 8.09
CA ARG A 54 -9.95 -6.27 6.65
C ARG A 54 -9.86 -4.94 5.91
N VAL A 55 -9.21 -4.95 4.76
CA VAL A 55 -9.33 -3.90 3.76
C VAL A 55 -10.49 -4.27 2.85
N ASP A 56 -11.45 -3.37 2.71
CA ASP A 56 -12.64 -3.59 1.90
C ASP A 56 -12.43 -3.08 0.47
N LYS A 57 -11.65 -1.99 0.29
CA LYS A 57 -11.39 -1.37 -1.00
C LYS A 57 -10.14 -0.50 -0.96
N VAL A 58 -9.44 -0.44 -2.09
CA VAL A 58 -8.36 0.53 -2.35
C VAL A 58 -8.63 1.22 -3.68
N GLU A 59 -8.62 2.55 -3.70
CA GLU A 59 -8.87 3.35 -4.88
C GLU A 59 -7.82 4.46 -5.00
N PRO A 60 -7.37 4.82 -6.21
CA PRO A 60 -6.50 5.97 -6.38
C PRO A 60 -7.26 7.25 -5.96
N VAL A 61 -6.54 8.23 -5.44
CA VAL A 61 -7.11 9.57 -5.25
C VAL A 61 -7.44 10.20 -6.60
N ASP A 62 -8.40 11.09 -6.62
CA ASP A 62 -8.72 11.88 -7.83
C ASP A 62 -7.59 12.89 -8.14
N ASN A 63 -7.60 13.42 -9.38
CA ASN A 63 -6.56 14.31 -9.85
C ASN A 63 -6.49 15.65 -9.07
N GLU A 64 -7.61 16.13 -8.55
CA GLU A 64 -7.66 17.36 -7.75
C GLU A 64 -6.95 17.13 -6.41
N THR A 65 -7.32 16.06 -5.72
CA THR A 65 -6.66 15.62 -4.49
C THR A 65 -5.17 15.36 -4.71
N LEU A 66 -4.80 14.65 -5.78
CA LEU A 66 -3.40 14.40 -6.12
C LEU A 66 -2.60 15.69 -6.30
N SER A 67 -3.16 16.66 -7.04
CA SER A 67 -2.53 17.97 -7.25
C SER A 67 -2.35 18.75 -5.94
N MET A 68 -3.31 18.65 -5.04
CA MET A 68 -3.23 19.27 -3.71
C MET A 68 -2.16 18.60 -2.84
N LEU A 69 -2.02 17.28 -2.93
CA LEU A 69 -1.04 16.52 -2.13
C LEU A 69 0.40 16.72 -2.62
N THR A 70 0.63 16.73 -3.94
CA THR A 70 1.96 16.74 -4.55
C THR A 70 2.39 18.08 -5.13
N GLY A 71 1.52 19.09 -5.15
CA GLY A 71 1.83 20.44 -5.63
C GLY A 71 2.96 21.08 -4.82
N LYS A 72 3.51 22.17 -5.36
CA LYS A 72 4.65 22.90 -4.74
C LYS A 72 4.41 23.28 -3.28
N ASP A 73 3.16 23.59 -2.92
CA ASP A 73 2.72 23.92 -1.57
C ASP A 73 1.89 22.77 -0.93
N GLY A 74 2.01 21.58 -1.50
CA GLY A 74 1.30 20.38 -1.03
C GLY A 74 1.93 19.74 0.20
N PHE A 75 1.26 18.73 0.71
CA PHE A 75 1.72 18.00 1.91
C PHE A 75 2.94 17.10 1.61
N TYR A 76 3.14 16.69 0.35
CA TYR A 76 4.20 15.77 -0.10
C TYR A 76 4.92 16.34 -1.34
N PRO A 77 5.55 17.52 -1.24
CA PRO A 77 6.22 18.14 -2.38
C PRO A 77 7.43 17.34 -2.88
N ASP A 78 7.97 16.48 -2.04
CA ASP A 78 9.14 15.63 -2.32
C ASP A 78 8.76 14.18 -2.66
N ALA A 79 7.46 13.89 -2.91
CA ALA A 79 7.01 12.57 -3.33
C ALA A 79 7.74 12.13 -4.61
N THR A 80 8.18 10.87 -4.65
CA THR A 80 8.88 10.33 -5.82
C THR A 80 7.91 10.03 -6.97
N ASP A 81 8.42 9.76 -8.18
CA ASP A 81 7.60 9.29 -9.30
C ASP A 81 6.95 7.91 -9.04
N ASP A 82 7.46 7.18 -8.05
CA ASP A 82 6.92 5.89 -7.62
C ASP A 82 5.83 6.04 -6.53
N ALA A 83 5.61 7.26 -6.00
CA ALA A 83 4.63 7.50 -4.95
C ALA A 83 3.20 7.14 -5.39
N VAL A 84 2.46 6.55 -4.49
CA VAL A 84 1.05 6.16 -4.68
C VAL A 84 0.21 6.80 -3.60
N PHE A 85 -0.80 7.56 -4.04
CA PHE A 85 -1.81 8.14 -3.16
C PHE A 85 -3.13 7.44 -3.39
N ALA A 86 -3.71 6.90 -2.34
CA ALA A 86 -4.93 6.11 -2.44
C ALA A 86 -5.87 6.33 -1.25
N TYR A 87 -7.16 6.14 -1.49
CA TYR A 87 -8.14 5.95 -0.44
C TYR A 87 -8.24 4.47 -0.11
N VAL A 88 -8.10 4.14 1.18
CA VAL A 88 -8.29 2.79 1.70
C VAL A 88 -9.56 2.78 2.52
N THR A 89 -10.55 1.99 2.11
CA THR A 89 -11.74 1.68 2.90
C THR A 89 -11.52 0.37 3.63
N TYR A 90 -11.73 0.35 4.92
CA TYR A 90 -11.45 -0.79 5.77
C TYR A 90 -12.46 -0.96 6.89
N SER A 91 -12.52 -2.15 7.44
CA SER A 91 -13.39 -2.49 8.58
C SER A 91 -12.57 -3.15 9.67
N VAL A 92 -12.90 -2.87 10.90
CA VAL A 92 -12.21 -3.40 12.08
C VAL A 92 -13.21 -3.94 13.10
N LYS A 93 -12.80 -4.96 13.83
CA LYS A 93 -13.46 -5.44 15.04
C LYS A 93 -12.50 -5.18 16.21
N PRO A 94 -12.73 -4.10 16.97
CA PRO A 94 -11.88 -3.77 18.10
C PRO A 94 -12.01 -4.78 19.23
N ALA A 95 -10.94 -5.01 19.98
CA ALA A 95 -11.03 -5.62 21.29
C ALA A 95 -11.85 -4.73 22.24
N ALA A 96 -12.58 -5.33 23.16
CA ALA A 96 -13.59 -4.64 23.99
C ALA A 96 -13.07 -3.38 24.69
N ASP A 97 -11.85 -3.44 25.23
CA ASP A 97 -11.22 -2.32 25.94
C ASP A 97 -10.81 -1.16 25.01
N TYR A 98 -10.77 -1.38 23.70
CA TYR A 98 -10.34 -0.40 22.70
C TYR A 98 -11.47 0.07 21.79
N TYR A 99 -12.70 -0.40 22.00
CA TYR A 99 -13.83 -0.09 21.13
C TYR A 99 -14.02 1.42 20.93
N LEU A 100 -14.05 2.20 22.01
CA LEU A 100 -14.22 3.65 21.94
C LEU A 100 -13.08 4.38 21.19
N ALA A 101 -11.86 3.86 21.26
CA ALA A 101 -10.73 4.44 20.53
C ALA A 101 -10.90 4.28 19.02
N TRP A 102 -11.47 3.15 18.59
CA TRP A 102 -11.68 2.85 17.18
C TRP A 102 -12.98 3.46 16.60
N THR A 103 -13.96 3.84 17.43
CA THR A 103 -15.15 4.58 16.97
C THR A 103 -14.82 6.04 16.63
N ALA A 104 -13.70 6.57 17.12
CA ALA A 104 -13.29 7.93 16.80
C ALA A 104 -13.00 8.08 15.28
N GLY A 105 -13.37 9.24 14.74
CA GLY A 105 -13.17 9.56 13.32
C GLY A 105 -14.37 9.12 12.47
N ASN A 106 -14.07 8.54 11.30
CA ASN A 106 -15.08 8.06 10.36
C ASN A 106 -15.39 6.57 10.57
N GLY A 107 -16.41 6.09 9.89
CA GLY A 107 -16.92 4.72 9.97
C GLY A 107 -18.29 4.63 10.62
N GLU A 108 -18.88 3.46 10.55
CA GLU A 108 -20.23 3.16 11.04
C GLU A 108 -20.17 1.93 11.94
N GLU A 109 -20.90 1.98 13.06
CA GLU A 109 -21.00 0.84 13.96
C GLU A 109 -21.98 -0.19 13.41
N GLN A 110 -21.52 -1.43 13.26
CA GLN A 110 -22.33 -2.55 12.79
C GLN A 110 -22.08 -3.80 13.67
N GLY A 111 -22.85 -3.95 14.74
CA GLY A 111 -22.59 -4.99 15.74
C GLY A 111 -21.26 -4.75 16.44
N ASP A 112 -20.37 -5.76 16.42
CA ASP A 112 -19.01 -5.66 16.99
C ASP A 112 -17.99 -5.03 16.03
N TRP A 113 -18.42 -4.68 14.83
CA TRP A 113 -17.58 -4.10 13.79
C TRP A 113 -17.77 -2.60 13.67
N ILE A 114 -16.70 -1.91 13.30
CA ILE A 114 -16.73 -0.57 12.76
C ILE A 114 -16.36 -0.67 11.29
N VAL A 115 -17.36 -0.43 10.43
CA VAL A 115 -17.23 -0.61 8.97
C VAL A 115 -17.10 0.74 8.27
N ASN A 116 -16.72 0.69 6.98
CA ASN A 116 -16.61 1.88 6.14
C ASN A 116 -15.66 2.96 6.67
N LYS A 117 -14.65 2.57 7.44
CA LYS A 117 -13.59 3.51 7.81
C LYS A 117 -12.76 3.82 6.56
N THR A 118 -12.40 5.08 6.39
CA THR A 118 -11.63 5.54 5.24
C THR A 118 -10.36 6.25 5.70
N ALA A 119 -9.25 5.93 5.07
CA ALA A 119 -7.99 6.65 5.21
C ALA A 119 -7.47 7.07 3.84
N CYS A 120 -6.89 8.27 3.75
CA CYS A 120 -6.04 8.65 2.64
C CYS A 120 -4.61 8.29 2.99
N VAL A 121 -3.94 7.54 2.13
CA VAL A 121 -2.61 6.99 2.38
C VAL A 121 -1.63 7.43 1.30
N CYS A 122 -0.37 7.61 1.72
CA CYS A 122 0.77 7.78 0.84
C CYS A 122 1.71 6.59 1.03
N VAL A 123 1.99 5.88 -0.05
CA VAL A 123 3.01 4.85 -0.14
C VAL A 123 4.08 5.34 -1.10
N ASP A 124 5.33 5.32 -0.70
CA ASP A 124 6.44 5.75 -1.54
C ASP A 124 7.67 4.86 -1.34
N LYS A 125 8.65 4.96 -2.22
CA LYS A 125 9.91 4.25 -2.10
C LYS A 125 10.90 4.98 -1.21
N VAL A 126 11.30 4.30 -0.13
CA VAL A 126 12.38 4.72 0.75
C VAL A 126 13.48 3.67 0.68
N ASN A 127 14.69 4.06 0.28
CA ASN A 127 15.82 3.15 0.09
C ASN A 127 15.56 1.96 -0.85
N GLY A 128 14.67 2.15 -1.86
CA GLY A 128 14.32 1.13 -2.84
C GLY A 128 13.17 0.21 -2.45
N GLU A 129 12.62 0.33 -1.24
CA GLU A 129 11.48 -0.44 -0.75
C GLU A 129 10.23 0.43 -0.62
N PHE A 130 9.08 -0.10 -0.98
CA PHE A 130 7.81 0.58 -0.74
C PHE A 130 7.44 0.54 0.73
N VAL A 131 7.15 1.71 1.28
CA VAL A 131 6.72 1.89 2.68
C VAL A 131 5.47 2.77 2.75
N LEU A 132 4.66 2.56 3.77
CA LEU A 132 3.56 3.46 4.12
C LEU A 132 4.18 4.71 4.77
N VAL A 133 4.22 5.81 4.02
CA VAL A 133 4.81 7.09 4.48
C VAL A 133 3.87 7.82 5.43
N SER A 134 2.59 7.80 5.10
CA SER A 134 1.57 8.41 5.95
C SER A 134 0.20 7.80 5.72
N ASP A 135 -0.65 7.96 6.72
CA ASP A 135 -2.07 7.71 6.64
C ASP A 135 -2.83 8.73 7.49
N GLY A 136 -4.00 9.14 7.01
CA GLY A 136 -4.86 10.11 7.67
C GLY A 136 -6.34 9.83 7.40
N THR A 137 -7.22 10.20 8.33
CA THR A 137 -8.69 9.97 8.23
C THR A 137 -9.45 11.10 7.56
N GLY A 138 -8.78 12.07 6.98
CA GLY A 138 -9.39 13.19 6.27
C GLY A 138 -8.37 14.25 5.86
N TRP A 139 -8.62 14.82 4.71
CA TRP A 139 -8.01 16.03 4.20
C TRP A 139 -9.10 17.05 3.99
#